data_71787a00c3a9d18913389eeaa592d4e6
#
_entry.id   71787a00c3a9d18913389eeaa592d4e6
#
_cell.length_a   1.000
_cell.length_b   1.000
_cell.length_c   1.000
_cell.angle_alpha   90.00
_cell.angle_beta   90.00
_cell.angle_gamma   90.00
#
_symmetry.space_group_name_H-M   'P 1'
#
loop_
_entity.id
_entity.type
_entity.pdbx_description
1 polymer ?
#
loop_
_entity_poly.entity_id
_entity_poly.type
_entity_poly.pdbx_seq_one_letter_code
_entity_poly.pdbx_strand_id
1 'polypeptide(L)'
;MSLTFRSPTTHNPYVGGSSPPSGISSVYSKLRIQVRETIQRHRMLASDDRILVAVSGGADSVCLALLLKELGYQIAIAHVNHGLRGAASDEDEAFTSGFAERLHVPFFSRRVLLVSGNVESAGRDARKDFFTELADTHGFTKIAVAHTRNDRIETFLLNLLRGAGSTGLASMPAVSGSTIRPLIETGHEHVEAYLNEQGETWCTDASNFSMEFARNRLRHAVIPQLESQFNSNLLETLSRTVEILEDEEGWMRSLATEWLKHNGTKEQDGFVIDVEQLRQAPMALIRRVLRGGLREAGSDLQDVSFDQIERIRSLLEDGKSGKYVEIPGGTQAAREFNRLVFRKAAPAEAVYEYELKIPGSVHIPELQKIFRAEIVGSETVQTHGGRVFVDADSIGPCVRIRNWKPGDYYKPVGLPAGKLKKLFQRARIPRSHRSSWPVVVADSTIIWVASFPVSREFAPRGRSQKIVAIEALQI
;
A
#
# COMPACT_ATOMS: atom_id res chain seq x y z
N MET A 1 5.65 -31.77 21.81
CA MET A 1 4.56 -32.35 20.98
C MET A 1 5.22 -33.05 19.80
N SER A 2 5.07 -34.36 19.67
CA SER A 2 5.75 -35.17 18.66
C SER A 2 5.09 -35.02 17.30
N LEU A 3 5.90 -34.81 16.29
CA LEU A 3 5.47 -34.90 14.89
C LEU A 3 5.16 -36.34 14.55
N THR A 4 4.00 -36.59 13.98
CA THR A 4 3.64 -37.89 13.44
C THR A 4 3.84 -37.86 11.93
N PHE A 5 4.80 -38.64 11.43
CA PHE A 5 4.92 -38.94 10.01
C PHE A 5 3.77 -39.88 9.62
N ARG A 6 2.93 -39.48 8.66
CA ARG A 6 2.01 -40.43 8.02
C ARG A 6 2.75 -41.20 6.93
N SER A 7 3.04 -42.45 7.24
CA SER A 7 3.38 -43.43 6.20
C SER A 7 2.08 -43.87 5.50
N PRO A 8 2.14 -44.17 4.19
CA PRO A 8 0.98 -44.78 3.54
C PRO A 8 0.66 -46.09 4.20
N THR A 9 -0.60 -46.26 4.62
CA THR A 9 -1.10 -47.51 5.22
C THR A 9 -0.89 -48.63 4.19
N THR A 10 0.05 -49.51 4.48
CA THR A 10 0.19 -50.80 3.76
C THR A 10 -0.99 -51.68 4.05
N HIS A 11 -2.03 -51.62 3.23
CA HIS A 11 -2.94 -52.71 3.03
C HIS A 11 -2.75 -53.20 1.59
N ASN A 12 -1.90 -54.22 1.46
CA ASN A 12 -1.84 -55.00 0.22
C ASN A 12 -2.48 -56.39 0.49
N PRO A 13 -3.64 -56.66 -0.10
CA PRO A 13 -3.98 -57.99 -0.47
C PRO A 13 -4.26 -58.01 -1.97
N TYR A 14 -3.40 -58.63 -2.70
CA TYR A 14 -3.59 -59.31 -3.97
C TYR A 14 -2.42 -59.08 -4.93
N VAL A 15 -1.54 -60.07 -4.93
CA VAL A 15 -0.74 -60.41 -6.09
C VAL A 15 -1.69 -61.11 -7.08
N GLY A 16 -2.03 -60.42 -8.13
CA GLY A 16 -2.79 -60.97 -9.24
C GLY A 16 -2.63 -60.03 -10.41
N GLY A 17 -1.76 -60.38 -11.37
CA GLY A 17 -1.56 -59.60 -12.60
C GLY A 17 -2.83 -59.49 -13.40
N SER A 18 -3.36 -58.26 -13.47
CA SER A 18 -4.24 -57.82 -14.54
C SER A 18 -3.91 -56.37 -14.80
N SER A 19 -3.59 -56.08 -16.05
CA SER A 19 -3.43 -54.71 -16.56
C SER A 19 -4.64 -53.86 -16.13
N PRO A 20 -4.46 -52.61 -15.66
CA PRO A 20 -5.60 -51.78 -15.29
C PRO A 20 -6.48 -51.54 -16.53
N PRO A 21 -7.82 -51.50 -16.37
CA PRO A 21 -8.73 -51.22 -17.48
C PRO A 21 -8.42 -49.81 -18.02
N SER A 22 -8.22 -49.74 -19.33
CA SER A 22 -8.12 -48.52 -20.13
C SER A 22 -9.38 -47.66 -19.90
N GLY A 23 -9.32 -46.63 -19.07
CA GLY A 23 -10.45 -45.71 -18.90
C GLY A 23 -10.52 -44.91 -17.60
N ILE A 24 -9.76 -45.23 -16.53
CA ILE A 24 -9.72 -44.45 -15.30
C ILE A 24 -8.43 -43.60 -15.31
N SER A 25 -8.55 -42.32 -15.65
CA SER A 25 -7.43 -41.40 -15.49
C SER A 25 -7.10 -41.32 -13.98
N SER A 26 -5.84 -41.62 -13.63
CA SER A 26 -5.38 -41.56 -12.22
C SER A 26 -5.63 -40.18 -11.63
N VAL A 27 -5.77 -40.08 -10.27
CA VAL A 27 -5.87 -38.80 -9.56
C VAL A 27 -4.72 -37.91 -9.95
N TYR A 28 -3.54 -38.49 -10.06
CA TYR A 28 -2.30 -37.86 -10.55
C TYR A 28 -2.48 -37.12 -11.89
N SER A 29 -3.01 -37.82 -12.91
CA SER A 29 -3.20 -37.21 -14.21
C SER A 29 -4.21 -36.08 -14.20
N LYS A 30 -5.30 -36.24 -13.43
CA LYS A 30 -6.35 -35.21 -13.31
C LYS A 30 -5.84 -33.96 -12.62
N LEU A 31 -5.16 -34.10 -11.48
CA LEU A 31 -4.65 -32.92 -10.73
C LEU A 31 -3.60 -32.16 -11.52
N ARG A 32 -2.67 -32.84 -12.17
CA ARG A 32 -1.66 -32.22 -13.03
C ARG A 32 -2.28 -31.42 -14.19
N ILE A 33 -3.33 -31.95 -14.80
CA ILE A 33 -4.07 -31.27 -15.88
C ILE A 33 -4.75 -30.01 -15.27
N GLN A 34 -5.49 -30.16 -14.19
CA GLN A 34 -6.19 -29.06 -13.52
C GLN A 34 -5.23 -27.91 -13.17
N VAL A 35 -4.09 -28.22 -12.55
CA VAL A 35 -3.09 -27.18 -12.15
C VAL A 35 -2.49 -26.51 -13.40
N ARG A 36 -2.22 -27.25 -14.46
CA ARG A 36 -1.78 -26.67 -15.73
C ARG A 36 -2.82 -25.72 -16.31
N GLU A 37 -4.08 -26.10 -16.32
CA GLU A 37 -5.19 -25.27 -16.79
C GLU A 37 -5.37 -24.01 -15.94
N THR A 38 -5.25 -24.13 -14.60
CA THR A 38 -5.28 -22.99 -13.66
C THR A 38 -4.14 -22.01 -13.96
N ILE A 39 -2.91 -22.51 -14.16
CA ILE A 39 -1.75 -21.68 -14.54
C ILE A 39 -2.02 -20.95 -15.86
N GLN A 40 -2.56 -21.63 -16.86
CA GLN A 40 -2.85 -21.04 -18.17
C GLN A 40 -4.00 -20.02 -18.11
N ARG A 41 -5.10 -20.36 -17.44
CA ARG A 41 -6.29 -19.50 -17.27
C ARG A 41 -5.92 -18.16 -16.66
N HIS A 42 -5.13 -18.20 -15.59
CA HIS A 42 -4.70 -17.00 -14.86
C HIS A 42 -3.39 -16.40 -15.39
N ARG A 43 -2.83 -16.93 -16.48
CA ARG A 43 -1.57 -16.46 -17.09
C ARG A 43 -0.46 -16.27 -16.03
N MET A 44 -0.32 -17.28 -15.16
CA MET A 44 0.58 -17.18 -13.99
C MET A 44 2.03 -17.23 -14.38
N LEU A 45 2.38 -18.04 -15.40
CA LEU A 45 3.75 -18.38 -15.76
C LEU A 45 3.96 -18.25 -17.27
N ALA A 46 5.12 -17.73 -17.65
CA ALA A 46 5.71 -17.81 -18.98
C ALA A 46 6.76 -18.94 -19.03
N SER A 47 7.22 -19.26 -20.23
CA SER A 47 8.16 -20.39 -20.45
C SER A 47 9.55 -20.17 -19.84
N ASP A 48 9.95 -18.92 -19.66
CA ASP A 48 11.25 -18.48 -19.15
C ASP A 48 11.21 -18.05 -17.67
N ASP A 49 10.05 -18.20 -17.01
CA ASP A 49 9.94 -17.87 -15.59
C ASP A 49 10.77 -18.82 -14.72
N ARG A 50 11.51 -18.24 -13.77
CA ARG A 50 12.21 -18.92 -12.70
C ARG A 50 11.42 -18.78 -11.41
N ILE A 51 11.04 -19.91 -10.82
CA ILE A 51 10.04 -19.93 -9.76
C ILE A 51 10.69 -20.25 -8.41
N LEU A 52 10.46 -19.39 -7.42
CA LEU A 52 10.74 -19.68 -6.02
C LEU A 52 9.50 -20.27 -5.38
N VAL A 53 9.52 -21.54 -4.95
CA VAL A 53 8.40 -22.21 -4.31
C VAL A 53 8.54 -22.13 -2.80
N ALA A 54 7.56 -21.54 -2.14
CA ALA A 54 7.48 -21.49 -0.68
C ALA A 54 7.04 -22.87 -0.13
N VAL A 55 7.93 -23.60 0.52
CA VAL A 55 7.65 -24.93 1.06
C VAL A 55 7.75 -24.92 2.57
N SER A 56 6.64 -25.21 3.25
CA SER A 56 6.56 -25.31 4.71
C SER A 56 6.79 -26.74 5.23
N GLY A 57 6.86 -27.74 4.36
CA GLY A 57 6.87 -29.16 4.68
C GLY A 57 5.47 -29.79 4.68
N GLY A 58 4.39 -29.00 4.76
CA GLY A 58 3.01 -29.51 4.75
C GLY A 58 2.54 -29.97 3.36
N ALA A 59 1.49 -30.78 3.32
CA ALA A 59 0.96 -31.44 2.13
C ALA A 59 0.82 -30.51 0.91
N ASP A 60 0.12 -29.39 1.07
CA ASP A 60 -0.13 -28.47 -0.06
C ASP A 60 1.18 -27.94 -0.67
N SER A 61 2.16 -27.60 0.17
CA SER A 61 3.44 -27.06 -0.30
C SER A 61 4.35 -28.09 -0.98
N VAL A 62 4.33 -29.33 -0.49
CA VAL A 62 5.04 -30.47 -1.09
C VAL A 62 4.40 -30.80 -2.46
N CYS A 63 3.07 -30.90 -2.51
CA CYS A 63 2.32 -31.13 -3.74
C CYS A 63 2.61 -30.04 -4.80
N LEU A 64 2.60 -28.77 -4.42
CA LEU A 64 2.89 -27.66 -5.33
C LEU A 64 4.28 -27.80 -5.97
N ALA A 65 5.30 -28.08 -5.16
CA ALA A 65 6.68 -28.20 -5.65
C ALA A 65 6.82 -29.40 -6.62
N LEU A 66 6.24 -30.54 -6.28
CA LEU A 66 6.21 -31.73 -7.17
C LEU A 66 5.56 -31.40 -8.51
N LEU A 67 4.34 -30.85 -8.48
CA LEU A 67 3.57 -30.55 -9.69
C LEU A 67 4.29 -29.55 -10.59
N LEU A 68 4.88 -28.48 -10.03
CA LEU A 68 5.63 -27.51 -10.84
C LEU A 68 6.87 -28.15 -11.47
N LYS A 69 7.58 -29.01 -10.75
CA LYS A 69 8.74 -29.74 -11.27
C LYS A 69 8.32 -30.69 -12.40
N GLU A 70 7.24 -31.46 -12.23
CA GLU A 70 6.72 -32.37 -13.23
C GLU A 70 6.15 -31.68 -14.48
N LEU A 71 5.63 -30.47 -14.31
CA LEU A 71 5.19 -29.64 -15.42
C LEU A 71 6.38 -29.03 -16.20
N GLY A 72 7.62 -29.27 -15.75
CA GLY A 72 8.84 -28.87 -16.44
C GLY A 72 9.33 -27.46 -16.11
N TYR A 73 8.77 -26.82 -15.08
CA TYR A 73 9.22 -25.48 -14.68
C TYR A 73 10.56 -25.52 -13.93
N GLN A 74 11.35 -24.44 -14.08
CA GLN A 74 12.55 -24.24 -13.32
C GLN A 74 12.21 -23.70 -11.93
N ILE A 75 12.35 -24.54 -10.90
CA ILE A 75 12.00 -24.20 -9.52
C ILE A 75 13.20 -24.19 -8.59
N ALA A 76 13.12 -23.40 -7.53
CA ALA A 76 13.91 -23.51 -6.32
C ALA A 76 12.98 -23.54 -5.11
N ILE A 77 13.40 -24.13 -4.00
CA ILE A 77 12.59 -24.24 -2.78
C ILE A 77 13.10 -23.21 -1.76
N ALA A 78 12.18 -22.48 -1.14
CA ALA A 78 12.43 -21.60 -0.01
C ALA A 78 11.60 -22.01 1.21
N HIS A 79 12.27 -22.13 2.36
CA HIS A 79 11.69 -22.49 3.65
C HIS A 79 11.93 -21.40 4.68
N VAL A 80 10.94 -21.11 5.53
CA VAL A 80 11.11 -20.21 6.69
C VAL A 80 10.91 -20.99 7.97
N ASN A 81 11.98 -21.12 8.75
CA ASN A 81 11.94 -21.70 10.08
C ASN A 81 11.61 -20.60 11.10
N HIS A 82 10.40 -20.63 11.65
CA HIS A 82 9.93 -19.63 12.63
C HIS A 82 10.44 -19.88 14.06
N GLY A 83 11.11 -21.00 14.33
CA GLY A 83 11.65 -21.35 15.64
C GLY A 83 10.60 -21.51 16.75
N LEU A 84 9.30 -21.43 16.45
CA LEU A 84 8.22 -21.41 17.45
C LEU A 84 8.05 -22.75 18.19
N ARG A 85 8.49 -23.85 17.59
CA ARG A 85 8.33 -25.21 18.10
C ARG A 85 9.66 -25.88 18.46
N GLY A 86 10.75 -25.12 18.55
CA GLY A 86 12.08 -25.66 18.85
C GLY A 86 12.49 -26.77 17.88
N ALA A 87 12.84 -27.96 18.39
CA ALA A 87 13.30 -29.10 17.59
C ALA A 87 12.35 -29.49 16.44
N ALA A 88 11.04 -29.40 16.63
CA ALA A 88 10.08 -29.72 15.57
C ALA A 88 10.16 -28.74 14.37
N SER A 89 10.54 -27.48 14.60
CA SER A 89 10.78 -26.54 13.49
C SER A 89 12.07 -26.86 12.75
N ASP A 90 13.08 -27.40 13.42
CA ASP A 90 14.34 -27.84 12.82
C ASP A 90 14.14 -29.15 12.02
N GLU A 91 13.25 -30.03 12.48
CA GLU A 91 12.84 -31.23 11.73
C GLU A 91 12.10 -30.89 10.44
N ASP A 92 11.20 -29.87 10.45
CA ASP A 92 10.54 -29.40 9.23
C ASP A 92 11.55 -28.83 8.22
N GLU A 93 12.54 -28.08 8.68
CA GLU A 93 13.61 -27.56 7.82
C GLU A 93 14.46 -28.70 7.22
N ALA A 94 14.85 -29.67 8.04
CA ALA A 94 15.59 -30.84 7.58
C ALA A 94 14.79 -31.67 6.56
N PHE A 95 13.51 -31.89 6.80
CA PHE A 95 12.59 -32.55 5.86
C PHE A 95 12.56 -31.81 4.51
N THR A 96 12.37 -30.48 4.57
CA THR A 96 12.27 -29.66 3.36
C THR A 96 13.59 -29.62 2.58
N SER A 97 14.73 -29.58 3.27
CA SER A 97 16.05 -29.68 2.64
C SER A 97 16.24 -31.02 1.93
N GLY A 98 15.95 -32.16 2.61
CA GLY A 98 16.01 -33.49 2.00
C GLY A 98 15.03 -33.69 0.84
N PHE A 99 13.87 -33.03 0.91
CA PHE A 99 12.92 -33.00 -0.20
C PHE A 99 13.49 -32.26 -1.43
N ALA A 100 14.12 -31.10 -1.23
CA ALA A 100 14.76 -30.36 -2.32
C ALA A 100 15.93 -31.14 -2.96
N GLU A 101 16.72 -31.87 -2.14
CA GLU A 101 17.78 -32.75 -2.65
C GLU A 101 17.21 -33.87 -3.54
N ARG A 102 16.14 -34.55 -3.11
CA ARG A 102 15.46 -35.60 -3.92
C ARG A 102 14.93 -35.04 -5.26
N LEU A 103 14.47 -33.79 -5.27
CA LEU A 103 14.00 -33.12 -6.49
C LEU A 103 15.13 -32.56 -7.35
N HIS A 104 16.37 -32.58 -6.88
CA HIS A 104 17.53 -31.93 -7.50
C HIS A 104 17.26 -30.46 -7.85
N VAL A 105 16.82 -29.69 -6.84
CA VAL A 105 16.55 -28.25 -6.96
C VAL A 105 17.25 -27.45 -5.87
N PRO A 106 17.62 -26.18 -6.12
CA PRO A 106 18.21 -25.31 -5.10
C PRO A 106 17.30 -25.14 -3.89
N PHE A 107 17.91 -25.12 -2.69
CA PHE A 107 17.23 -24.92 -1.41
C PHE A 107 17.76 -23.66 -0.70
N PHE A 108 16.83 -22.87 -0.18
CA PHE A 108 17.12 -21.67 0.61
C PHE A 108 16.31 -21.73 1.89
N SER A 109 16.94 -21.46 3.04
CA SER A 109 16.23 -21.34 4.30
C SER A 109 16.61 -20.09 5.07
N ARG A 110 15.68 -19.62 5.90
CA ARG A 110 15.90 -18.53 6.86
C ARG A 110 15.21 -18.85 8.18
N ARG A 111 15.97 -18.72 9.28
CA ARG A 111 15.42 -18.75 10.61
C ARG A 111 14.95 -17.34 11.02
N VAL A 112 13.68 -17.21 11.44
CA VAL A 112 13.08 -15.95 11.89
C VAL A 112 12.62 -16.13 13.33
N LEU A 113 13.25 -15.40 14.27
CA LEU A 113 12.80 -15.39 15.66
C LEU A 113 11.67 -14.37 15.81
N LEU A 114 10.45 -14.86 16.01
CA LEU A 114 9.29 -14.02 16.26
C LEU A 114 9.25 -13.63 17.74
N VAL A 115 9.37 -12.34 18.04
CA VAL A 115 9.23 -11.78 19.38
C VAL A 115 7.74 -11.61 19.70
N SER A 116 7.34 -11.81 20.95
CA SER A 116 5.95 -11.77 21.43
C SER A 116 5.15 -10.56 20.91
N GLY A 117 3.94 -10.83 20.37
CA GLY A 117 3.04 -9.86 19.76
C GLY A 117 2.08 -10.53 18.80
N ASN A 118 1.68 -9.89 17.74
CA ASN A 118 0.88 -10.49 16.66
C ASN A 118 1.75 -11.40 15.77
N VAL A 119 2.06 -12.59 16.30
CA VAL A 119 2.99 -13.58 15.75
C VAL A 119 2.62 -13.98 14.30
N GLU A 120 1.33 -14.06 13.99
CA GLU A 120 0.85 -14.46 12.65
C GLU A 120 1.15 -13.39 11.59
N SER A 121 0.90 -12.11 11.89
CA SER A 121 1.19 -11.01 10.98
C SER A 121 2.70 -10.84 10.78
N ALA A 122 3.47 -10.79 11.88
CA ALA A 122 4.91 -10.66 11.82
C ALA A 122 5.59 -11.81 11.06
N GLY A 123 5.08 -13.04 11.23
CA GLY A 123 5.56 -14.21 10.49
C GLY A 123 5.23 -14.14 8.99
N ARG A 124 4.09 -13.55 8.62
CA ARG A 124 3.71 -13.33 7.23
C ARG A 124 4.61 -12.28 6.56
N ASP A 125 4.86 -11.17 7.25
CA ASP A 125 5.71 -10.09 6.74
C ASP A 125 7.16 -10.57 6.56
N ALA A 126 7.72 -11.24 7.56
CA ALA A 126 9.06 -11.82 7.49
C ALA A 126 9.22 -12.83 6.33
N ARG A 127 8.19 -13.66 6.07
CA ARG A 127 8.19 -14.57 4.91
C ARG A 127 8.19 -13.80 3.59
N LYS A 128 7.35 -12.78 3.48
CA LYS A 128 7.26 -11.95 2.29
C LYS A 128 8.58 -11.26 1.98
N ASP A 129 9.21 -10.67 3.01
CA ASP A 129 10.50 -10.00 2.86
C ASP A 129 11.60 -10.96 2.43
N PHE A 130 11.68 -12.14 3.05
CA PHE A 130 12.65 -13.16 2.68
C PHE A 130 12.48 -13.64 1.23
N PHE A 131 11.27 -13.93 0.82
CA PHE A 131 11.02 -14.41 -0.54
C PHE A 131 11.27 -13.31 -1.59
N THR A 132 10.97 -12.06 -1.26
CA THR A 132 11.26 -10.92 -2.15
C THR A 132 12.77 -10.72 -2.29
N GLU A 133 13.52 -10.73 -1.19
CA GLU A 133 14.98 -10.63 -1.20
C GLU A 133 15.63 -11.74 -2.02
N LEU A 134 15.17 -13.00 -1.86
CA LEU A 134 15.66 -14.11 -2.67
C LEU A 134 15.34 -13.92 -4.16
N ALA A 135 14.14 -13.45 -4.46
CA ALA A 135 13.73 -13.20 -5.84
C ALA A 135 14.63 -12.16 -6.51
N ASP A 136 14.89 -11.05 -5.82
CA ASP A 136 15.75 -9.97 -6.31
C ASP A 136 17.22 -10.42 -6.44
N THR A 137 17.74 -11.16 -5.45
CA THR A 137 19.16 -11.57 -5.40
C THR A 137 19.49 -12.66 -6.42
N HIS A 138 18.57 -13.62 -6.60
CA HIS A 138 18.82 -14.80 -7.45
C HIS A 138 18.08 -14.76 -8.79
N GLY A 139 17.34 -13.69 -9.08
CA GLY A 139 16.61 -13.49 -10.34
C GLY A 139 15.44 -14.44 -10.51
N PHE A 140 14.69 -14.75 -9.43
CA PHE A 140 13.41 -15.42 -9.55
C PHE A 140 12.35 -14.42 -9.99
N THR A 141 11.57 -14.77 -11.01
CA THR A 141 10.53 -13.91 -11.57
C THR A 141 9.19 -14.12 -10.88
N LYS A 142 8.99 -15.29 -10.28
CA LYS A 142 7.74 -15.68 -9.60
C LYS A 142 8.01 -16.34 -8.25
N ILE A 143 7.07 -16.11 -7.32
CA ILE A 143 7.02 -16.75 -6.00
C ILE A 143 5.73 -17.56 -5.94
N ALA A 144 5.83 -18.90 -5.91
CA ALA A 144 4.68 -19.79 -5.85
C ALA A 144 4.36 -20.16 -4.39
N VAL A 145 3.09 -19.95 -3.98
CA VAL A 145 2.59 -20.31 -2.66
C VAL A 145 1.43 -21.28 -2.78
N ALA A 146 1.36 -22.25 -1.88
CA ALA A 146 0.48 -23.41 -1.97
C ALA A 146 -0.91 -23.17 -1.33
N HIS A 147 -1.52 -22.00 -1.57
CA HIS A 147 -2.89 -21.78 -1.15
C HIS A 147 -3.86 -22.56 -2.02
N THR A 148 -4.80 -23.25 -1.38
CA THR A 148 -5.82 -24.08 -2.01
C THR A 148 -7.17 -23.37 -2.14
N ARG A 149 -8.14 -24.01 -2.81
CA ARG A 149 -9.54 -23.59 -2.82
C ARG A 149 -10.12 -23.44 -1.42
N ASN A 150 -9.79 -24.39 -0.52
CA ASN A 150 -10.25 -24.36 0.86
C ASN A 150 -9.73 -23.09 1.59
N ASP A 151 -8.45 -22.74 1.45
CA ASP A 151 -7.86 -21.52 2.00
C ASP A 151 -8.54 -20.25 1.49
N ARG A 152 -8.87 -20.23 0.20
CA ARG A 152 -9.58 -19.11 -0.44
C ARG A 152 -10.96 -18.90 0.17
N ILE A 153 -11.72 -19.98 0.37
CA ILE A 153 -13.06 -19.93 0.94
C ILE A 153 -13.02 -19.59 2.44
N GLU A 154 -12.08 -20.15 3.20
CA GLU A 154 -11.86 -19.76 4.60
C GLU A 154 -11.60 -18.25 4.71
N THR A 155 -10.76 -17.71 3.84
CA THR A 155 -10.46 -16.28 3.81
C THR A 155 -11.69 -15.45 3.41
N PHE A 156 -12.46 -15.90 2.43
CA PHE A 156 -13.73 -15.28 2.04
C PHE A 156 -14.69 -15.21 3.23
N LEU A 157 -14.91 -16.33 3.93
CA LEU A 157 -15.81 -16.38 5.09
C LEU A 157 -15.31 -15.50 6.24
N LEU A 158 -14.01 -15.50 6.54
CA LEU A 158 -13.45 -14.62 7.57
C LEU A 158 -13.66 -13.14 7.21
N ASN A 159 -13.49 -12.78 5.97
CA ASN A 159 -13.69 -11.42 5.50
C ASN A 159 -15.17 -11.02 5.51
N LEU A 160 -16.06 -11.94 5.13
CA LEU A 160 -17.51 -11.74 5.21
C LEU A 160 -17.97 -11.49 6.65
N LEU A 161 -17.48 -12.28 7.60
CA LEU A 161 -17.79 -12.13 9.04
C LEU A 161 -17.24 -10.84 9.63
N ARG A 162 -16.18 -10.27 9.04
CA ARG A 162 -15.62 -8.97 9.43
C ARG A 162 -16.30 -7.79 8.73
N GLY A 163 -17.30 -8.04 7.86
CA GLY A 163 -18.01 -6.99 7.13
C GLY A 163 -17.21 -6.39 5.96
N ALA A 164 -16.30 -7.16 5.37
CA ALA A 164 -15.54 -6.69 4.22
C ALA A 164 -16.44 -6.43 3.00
N GLY A 165 -16.16 -5.36 2.26
CA GLY A 165 -16.77 -5.09 0.95
C GLY A 165 -16.20 -5.99 -0.15
N SER A 166 -16.63 -5.75 -1.41
CA SER A 166 -16.24 -6.56 -2.59
C SER A 166 -14.72 -6.78 -2.73
N THR A 167 -13.90 -5.77 -2.45
CA THR A 167 -12.43 -5.89 -2.47
C THR A 167 -11.90 -6.95 -1.49
N GLY A 168 -12.48 -7.04 -0.30
CA GLY A 168 -12.10 -8.05 0.69
C GLY A 168 -12.72 -9.41 0.42
N LEU A 169 -13.93 -9.43 -0.15
CA LEU A 169 -14.63 -10.67 -0.51
C LEU A 169 -14.01 -11.31 -1.77
N ALA A 170 -13.49 -10.54 -2.72
CA ALA A 170 -12.64 -11.01 -3.82
C ALA A 170 -11.24 -11.40 -3.30
N SER A 171 -11.22 -12.22 -2.26
CA SER A 171 -10.02 -12.50 -1.48
C SER A 171 -9.07 -13.46 -2.18
N MET A 172 -7.79 -13.27 -1.95
CA MET A 172 -6.73 -14.20 -2.35
C MET A 172 -6.70 -14.44 -3.88
N PRO A 173 -6.37 -13.42 -4.67
CA PRO A 173 -6.31 -13.55 -6.12
C PRO A 173 -5.28 -14.62 -6.54
N ALA A 174 -5.55 -15.27 -7.65
CA ALA A 174 -4.68 -16.30 -8.23
C ALA A 174 -3.26 -15.75 -8.53
N VAL A 175 -3.17 -14.47 -8.91
CA VAL A 175 -1.92 -13.73 -9.15
C VAL A 175 -1.94 -12.40 -8.40
N SER A 176 -0.84 -12.09 -7.70
CA SER A 176 -0.66 -10.81 -7.01
C SER A 176 0.80 -10.34 -7.12
N GLY A 177 1.09 -9.47 -8.09
CA GLY A 177 2.46 -9.10 -8.45
C GLY A 177 3.26 -10.31 -8.90
N SER A 178 4.40 -10.57 -8.25
CA SER A 178 5.21 -11.78 -8.50
C SER A 178 4.67 -13.04 -7.83
N THR A 179 3.72 -12.93 -6.88
CA THR A 179 3.17 -14.09 -6.17
C THR A 179 2.08 -14.78 -6.99
N ILE A 180 2.19 -16.10 -7.15
CA ILE A 180 1.23 -16.97 -7.84
C ILE A 180 0.71 -18.09 -6.93
N ARG A 181 -0.50 -18.58 -7.20
CA ARG A 181 -1.19 -19.62 -6.41
C ARG A 181 -1.72 -20.72 -7.31
N PRO A 182 -0.86 -21.63 -7.81
CA PRO A 182 -1.27 -22.65 -8.77
C PRO A 182 -2.33 -23.64 -8.26
N LEU A 183 -2.44 -23.82 -6.92
CA LEU A 183 -3.43 -24.70 -6.27
C LEU A 183 -4.73 -24.00 -5.88
N ILE A 184 -4.94 -22.73 -6.27
CA ILE A 184 -6.06 -21.90 -5.79
C ILE A 184 -7.46 -22.47 -6.14
N GLU A 185 -7.55 -23.28 -7.18
CA GLU A 185 -8.78 -23.96 -7.61
C GLU A 185 -8.84 -25.44 -7.18
N THR A 186 -7.77 -25.92 -6.50
CA THR A 186 -7.63 -27.31 -6.07
C THR A 186 -8.14 -27.48 -4.65
N GLY A 187 -8.97 -28.49 -4.42
CA GLY A 187 -9.39 -28.91 -3.08
C GLY A 187 -8.27 -29.66 -2.35
N HIS A 188 -8.22 -29.50 -1.04
CA HIS A 188 -7.21 -30.14 -0.19
C HIS A 188 -7.27 -31.68 -0.25
N GLU A 189 -8.45 -32.24 -0.43
CA GLU A 189 -8.68 -33.67 -0.65
C GLU A 189 -7.96 -34.24 -1.88
N HIS A 190 -7.86 -33.45 -2.93
CA HIS A 190 -7.15 -33.84 -4.16
C HIS A 190 -5.62 -33.79 -3.97
N VAL A 191 -5.13 -32.84 -3.15
CA VAL A 191 -3.72 -32.72 -2.78
C VAL A 191 -3.25 -33.96 -2.03
N GLU A 192 -3.98 -34.37 -0.98
CA GLU A 192 -3.64 -35.57 -0.20
C GLU A 192 -3.72 -36.84 -1.06
N ALA A 193 -4.77 -36.99 -1.87
CA ALA A 193 -4.93 -38.13 -2.76
C ALA A 193 -3.77 -38.24 -3.75
N TYR A 194 -3.31 -37.12 -4.35
CA TYR A 194 -2.16 -37.07 -5.23
C TYR A 194 -0.87 -37.51 -4.53
N LEU A 195 -0.56 -36.95 -3.34
CA LEU A 195 0.66 -37.31 -2.60
C LEU A 195 0.67 -38.79 -2.19
N ASN A 196 -0.47 -39.31 -1.74
CA ASN A 196 -0.60 -40.75 -1.43
C ASN A 196 -0.35 -41.64 -2.66
N GLU A 197 -0.86 -41.27 -3.86
CA GLU A 197 -0.65 -42.00 -5.11
C GLU A 197 0.83 -41.96 -5.54
N GLN A 198 1.55 -40.87 -5.24
CA GLN A 198 2.99 -40.74 -5.49
C GLN A 198 3.86 -41.42 -4.44
N GLY A 199 3.30 -41.86 -3.32
CA GLY A 199 4.06 -42.41 -2.19
C GLY A 199 4.92 -41.37 -1.45
N GLU A 200 4.55 -40.08 -1.59
CA GLU A 200 5.26 -39.00 -0.94
C GLU A 200 4.77 -38.77 0.49
N THR A 201 5.70 -38.32 1.35
CA THR A 201 5.43 -37.99 2.74
C THR A 201 5.43 -36.47 2.94
N TRP A 202 4.78 -36.01 4.01
CA TRP A 202 4.75 -34.62 4.40
C TRP A 202 4.66 -34.45 5.93
N CYS A 203 5.01 -33.26 6.41
CA CYS A 203 4.89 -32.94 7.84
C CYS A 203 3.46 -32.52 8.18
N THR A 204 2.94 -33.00 9.31
CA THR A 204 1.63 -32.58 9.84
C THR A 204 1.85 -31.77 11.12
N ASP A 205 1.38 -30.53 11.13
CA ASP A 205 1.45 -29.64 12.29
C ASP A 205 0.23 -29.82 13.19
N ALA A 206 0.46 -30.18 14.47
CA ALA A 206 -0.59 -30.33 15.46
C ALA A 206 -1.39 -29.02 15.69
N SER A 207 -0.79 -27.85 15.43
CA SER A 207 -1.49 -26.57 15.57
C SER A 207 -2.64 -26.40 14.56
N ASN A 208 -2.65 -27.16 13.46
CA ASN A 208 -3.73 -27.16 12.47
C ASN A 208 -5.08 -27.63 13.06
N PHE A 209 -5.06 -28.30 14.21
CA PHE A 209 -6.26 -28.78 14.91
C PHE A 209 -6.65 -27.90 16.11
N SER A 210 -5.89 -26.87 16.45
CA SER A 210 -6.21 -25.96 17.55
C SER A 210 -7.43 -25.10 17.23
N MET A 211 -8.49 -25.21 18.02
CA MET A 211 -9.72 -24.42 17.88
C MET A 211 -9.59 -22.98 18.41
N GLU A 212 -8.44 -22.58 18.90
CA GLU A 212 -8.16 -21.20 19.33
C GLU A 212 -8.16 -20.25 18.14
N PHE A 213 -7.71 -20.71 16.97
CA PHE A 213 -7.63 -19.92 15.76
C PHE A 213 -8.97 -19.88 15.02
N ALA A 214 -9.44 -18.69 14.65
CA ALA A 214 -10.70 -18.50 13.93
C ALA A 214 -10.76 -19.29 12.61
N ARG A 215 -9.63 -19.44 11.93
CA ARG A 215 -9.52 -20.20 10.69
C ARG A 215 -9.76 -21.68 10.89
N ASN A 216 -9.17 -22.26 11.94
CA ASN A 216 -9.39 -23.67 12.29
C ASN A 216 -10.84 -23.94 12.72
N ARG A 217 -11.47 -23.00 13.46
CA ARG A 217 -12.91 -23.10 13.77
C ARG A 217 -13.79 -23.13 12.51
N LEU A 218 -13.48 -22.28 11.52
CA LEU A 218 -14.19 -22.35 10.24
C LEU A 218 -13.99 -23.68 9.53
N ARG A 219 -12.75 -24.13 9.41
CA ARG A 219 -12.39 -25.38 8.71
C ARG A 219 -13.00 -26.63 9.36
N HIS A 220 -12.93 -26.74 10.68
CA HIS A 220 -13.28 -27.98 11.38
C HIS A 220 -14.69 -28.01 11.99
N ALA A 221 -15.35 -26.86 12.15
CA ALA A 221 -16.67 -26.79 12.74
C ALA A 221 -17.71 -26.15 11.80
N VAL A 222 -17.48 -24.92 11.32
CA VAL A 222 -18.51 -24.15 10.63
C VAL A 222 -18.75 -24.67 9.21
N ILE A 223 -17.70 -24.83 8.40
CA ILE A 223 -17.82 -25.29 7.02
C ILE A 223 -18.47 -26.67 6.96
N PRO A 224 -18.02 -27.71 7.72
CA PRO A 224 -18.68 -29.03 7.72
C PRO A 224 -20.14 -28.96 8.15
N GLN A 225 -20.50 -28.10 9.10
CA GLN A 225 -21.89 -27.92 9.51
C GLN A 225 -22.74 -27.29 8.39
N LEU A 226 -22.22 -26.30 7.70
CA LEU A 226 -22.91 -25.70 6.56
C LEU A 226 -23.07 -26.69 5.39
N GLU A 227 -22.04 -27.50 5.14
CA GLU A 227 -22.11 -28.54 4.09
C GLU A 227 -23.16 -29.59 4.41
N SER A 228 -23.21 -30.06 5.64
CA SER A 228 -24.15 -31.12 6.06
C SER A 228 -25.61 -30.64 6.13
N GLN A 229 -25.84 -29.38 6.50
CA GLN A 229 -27.18 -28.89 6.77
C GLN A 229 -27.80 -28.09 5.61
N PHE A 230 -26.98 -27.47 4.75
CA PHE A 230 -27.47 -26.54 3.75
C PHE A 230 -27.07 -26.89 2.32
N ASN A 231 -25.80 -27.21 2.06
CA ASN A 231 -25.32 -27.47 0.72
C ASN A 231 -24.07 -28.35 0.74
N SER A 232 -24.20 -29.61 0.36
CA SER A 232 -23.07 -30.56 0.29
C SER A 232 -21.95 -30.13 -0.67
N ASN A 233 -22.23 -29.21 -1.62
CA ASN A 233 -21.27 -28.66 -2.56
C ASN A 233 -20.90 -27.19 -2.20
N LEU A 234 -20.92 -26.84 -0.92
CA LEU A 234 -20.72 -25.46 -0.45
C LEU A 234 -19.40 -24.86 -0.94
N LEU A 235 -18.30 -25.59 -0.80
CA LEU A 235 -16.97 -25.11 -1.20
C LEU A 235 -16.91 -24.77 -2.69
N GLU A 236 -17.50 -25.60 -3.53
CA GLU A 236 -17.54 -25.34 -4.97
C GLU A 236 -18.44 -24.14 -5.31
N THR A 237 -19.60 -24.02 -4.65
CA THR A 237 -20.53 -22.91 -4.83
C THR A 237 -19.91 -21.59 -4.42
N LEU A 238 -19.25 -21.55 -3.26
CA LEU A 238 -18.55 -20.36 -2.78
C LEU A 238 -17.35 -20.01 -3.65
N SER A 239 -16.63 -21.01 -4.17
CA SER A 239 -15.51 -20.78 -5.10
C SER A 239 -15.97 -20.02 -6.36
N ARG A 240 -17.09 -20.41 -6.97
CA ARG A 240 -17.69 -19.68 -8.10
C ARG A 240 -18.10 -18.26 -7.72
N THR A 241 -18.67 -18.08 -6.54
CA THR A 241 -19.04 -16.74 -6.06
C THR A 241 -17.80 -15.84 -5.91
N VAL A 242 -16.71 -16.38 -5.35
CA VAL A 242 -15.47 -15.62 -5.21
C VAL A 242 -14.84 -15.28 -6.56
N GLU A 243 -14.91 -16.20 -7.54
CA GLU A 243 -14.43 -15.97 -8.90
C GLU A 243 -15.18 -14.82 -9.58
N ILE A 244 -16.52 -14.82 -9.50
CA ILE A 244 -17.34 -13.70 -10.01
C ILE A 244 -16.96 -12.37 -9.35
N LEU A 245 -16.83 -12.36 -8.03
CA LEU A 245 -16.44 -11.17 -7.28
C LEU A 245 -15.03 -10.69 -7.64
N GLU A 246 -14.12 -11.59 -7.95
CA GLU A 246 -12.75 -11.26 -8.37
C GLU A 246 -12.74 -10.57 -9.73
N ASP A 247 -13.51 -11.10 -10.68
CA ASP A 247 -13.65 -10.53 -12.03
C ASP A 247 -14.27 -9.13 -11.97
N GLU A 248 -15.38 -8.97 -11.21
CA GLU A 248 -16.04 -7.68 -11.00
C GLU A 248 -15.12 -6.66 -10.31
N GLU A 249 -14.39 -7.08 -9.27
CA GLU A 249 -13.45 -6.22 -8.57
C GLU A 249 -12.25 -5.86 -9.46
N GLY A 250 -11.77 -6.78 -10.28
CA GLY A 250 -10.72 -6.55 -11.28
C GLY A 250 -11.13 -5.47 -12.28
N TRP A 251 -12.33 -5.57 -12.82
CA TRP A 251 -12.88 -4.57 -13.73
C TRP A 251 -13.07 -3.21 -13.06
N MET A 252 -13.65 -3.17 -11.87
CA MET A 252 -13.82 -1.94 -11.11
C MET A 252 -12.49 -1.27 -10.73
N ARG A 253 -11.47 -2.06 -10.44
CA ARG A 253 -10.10 -1.57 -10.17
C ARG A 253 -9.48 -0.96 -11.43
N SER A 254 -9.68 -1.58 -12.59
CA SER A 254 -9.22 -1.07 -13.87
C SER A 254 -9.87 0.28 -14.19
N LEU A 255 -11.19 0.40 -14.01
CA LEU A 255 -11.91 1.67 -14.19
C LEU A 255 -11.39 2.77 -13.25
N ALA A 256 -11.14 2.44 -11.98
CA ALA A 256 -10.61 3.41 -11.02
C ALA A 256 -9.19 3.84 -11.38
N THR A 257 -8.34 2.92 -11.83
CA THR A 257 -6.98 3.22 -12.27
C THR A 257 -6.98 4.10 -13.51
N GLU A 258 -7.83 3.78 -14.49
CA GLU A 258 -7.98 4.59 -15.70
C GLU A 258 -8.50 6.00 -15.37
N TRP A 259 -9.50 6.07 -14.49
CA TRP A 259 -10.04 7.35 -14.03
C TRP A 259 -8.94 8.21 -13.35
N LEU A 260 -8.15 7.61 -12.45
CA LEU A 260 -7.05 8.30 -11.76
C LEU A 260 -5.97 8.77 -12.73
N LYS A 261 -5.65 7.97 -13.74
CA LYS A 261 -4.67 8.33 -14.79
C LYS A 261 -5.10 9.57 -15.59
N HIS A 262 -6.40 9.73 -15.87
CA HIS A 262 -6.91 10.84 -16.65
C HIS A 262 -7.24 12.08 -15.82
N ASN A 263 -7.67 11.92 -14.57
CA ASN A 263 -8.22 12.99 -13.74
C ASN A 263 -7.40 13.25 -12.47
N GLY A 264 -6.38 12.47 -12.20
CA GLY A 264 -5.47 12.65 -11.08
C GLY A 264 -4.16 13.31 -11.53
N THR A 265 -3.57 14.10 -10.67
CA THR A 265 -2.29 14.76 -10.93
C THR A 265 -1.34 14.53 -9.74
N LYS A 266 -0.12 14.08 -10.05
CA LYS A 266 0.94 13.99 -9.03
C LYS A 266 1.62 15.35 -8.96
N GLU A 267 1.60 15.94 -7.77
CA GLU A 267 2.26 17.21 -7.47
C GLU A 267 3.36 17.00 -6.42
N GLN A 268 4.16 18.04 -6.17
CA GLN A 268 5.25 17.98 -5.19
C GLN A 268 4.73 17.64 -3.79
N ASP A 269 3.54 18.13 -3.43
CA ASP A 269 2.91 17.96 -2.12
C ASP A 269 1.99 16.76 -2.02
N GLY A 270 1.87 15.91 -3.05
CA GLY A 270 1.03 14.74 -3.04
C GLY A 270 0.26 14.44 -4.33
N PHE A 271 -0.80 13.66 -4.22
CA PHE A 271 -1.68 13.29 -5.32
C PHE A 271 -2.99 14.08 -5.25
N VAL A 272 -3.42 14.65 -6.36
CA VAL A 272 -4.53 15.60 -6.41
C VAL A 272 -5.61 15.13 -7.38
N ILE A 273 -6.88 15.30 -6.97
CA ILE A 273 -8.06 14.98 -7.77
C ILE A 273 -8.99 16.19 -7.79
N ASP A 274 -9.60 16.48 -8.95
CA ASP A 274 -10.68 17.47 -9.07
C ASP A 274 -11.97 16.94 -8.43
N VAL A 275 -12.55 17.73 -7.52
CA VAL A 275 -13.72 17.31 -6.75
C VAL A 275 -14.98 17.28 -7.61
N GLU A 276 -15.18 18.24 -8.51
CA GLU A 276 -16.39 18.30 -9.34
C GLU A 276 -16.44 17.13 -10.32
N GLN A 277 -15.29 16.76 -10.89
CA GLN A 277 -15.21 15.57 -11.76
C GLN A 277 -15.49 14.28 -10.99
N LEU A 278 -14.93 14.14 -9.76
CA LEU A 278 -15.16 12.94 -8.96
C LEU A 278 -16.61 12.82 -8.49
N ARG A 279 -17.27 13.92 -8.16
CA ARG A 279 -18.70 13.93 -7.72
C ARG A 279 -19.66 13.39 -8.78
N GLN A 280 -19.32 13.50 -10.07
CA GLN A 280 -20.14 12.99 -11.18
C GLN A 280 -20.00 11.48 -11.38
N ALA A 281 -19.00 10.84 -10.76
CA ALA A 281 -18.77 9.41 -10.91
C ALA A 281 -19.78 8.58 -10.08
N PRO A 282 -20.09 7.34 -10.49
CA PRO A 282 -20.87 6.41 -9.68
C PRO A 282 -20.23 6.15 -8.32
N MET A 283 -21.04 5.96 -7.28
CA MET A 283 -20.59 5.78 -5.90
C MET A 283 -19.54 4.68 -5.73
N ALA A 284 -19.74 3.56 -6.42
CA ALA A 284 -18.78 2.44 -6.38
C ALA A 284 -17.41 2.83 -6.93
N LEU A 285 -17.37 3.68 -7.97
CA LEU A 285 -16.13 4.19 -8.54
C LEU A 285 -15.48 5.24 -7.62
N ILE A 286 -16.28 6.15 -7.04
CA ILE A 286 -15.78 7.15 -6.07
C ILE A 286 -15.00 6.47 -4.96
N ARG A 287 -15.54 5.46 -4.30
CA ARG A 287 -14.87 4.75 -3.20
C ARG A 287 -13.52 4.16 -3.62
N ARG A 288 -13.44 3.59 -4.82
CA ARG A 288 -12.20 3.01 -5.34
C ARG A 288 -11.18 4.05 -5.74
N VAL A 289 -11.62 5.15 -6.34
CA VAL A 289 -10.78 6.30 -6.67
C VAL A 289 -10.18 6.90 -5.40
N LEU A 290 -10.98 7.06 -4.32
CA LEU A 290 -10.47 7.54 -3.03
C LEU A 290 -9.40 6.61 -2.44
N ARG A 291 -9.62 5.30 -2.49
CA ARG A 291 -8.59 4.31 -2.07
C ARG A 291 -7.35 4.37 -2.97
N GLY A 292 -7.56 4.54 -4.28
CA GLY A 292 -6.47 4.72 -5.24
C GLY A 292 -5.64 5.98 -4.95
N GLY A 293 -6.28 7.11 -4.67
CA GLY A 293 -5.60 8.36 -4.28
C GLY A 293 -4.76 8.23 -3.02
N LEU A 294 -5.26 7.50 -2.01
CA LEU A 294 -4.47 7.18 -0.81
C LEU A 294 -3.23 6.34 -1.15
N ARG A 295 -3.36 5.34 -2.04
CA ARG A 295 -2.22 4.52 -2.50
C ARG A 295 -1.19 5.34 -3.24
N GLU A 296 -1.60 6.25 -4.13
CA GLU A 296 -0.69 7.16 -4.83
C GLU A 296 0.07 8.09 -3.88
N ALA A 297 -0.51 8.40 -2.72
CA ALA A 297 0.15 9.15 -1.65
C ALA A 297 1.02 8.27 -0.73
N GLY A 298 1.18 6.99 -1.04
CA GLY A 298 2.03 6.05 -0.29
C GLY A 298 1.39 5.46 0.97
N SER A 299 0.04 5.44 1.06
CA SER A 299 -0.67 4.76 2.14
C SER A 299 -0.71 3.26 1.92
N ASP A 300 -0.42 2.48 2.96
CA ASP A 300 -0.83 1.09 3.03
C ASP A 300 -2.34 1.03 3.31
N LEU A 301 -3.07 0.37 2.42
CA LEU A 301 -4.53 0.29 2.48
C LEU A 301 -5.05 -0.81 3.40
N GLN A 302 -4.19 -1.60 4.05
CA GLN A 302 -4.60 -2.74 4.88
C GLN A 302 -5.49 -2.30 6.05
N ASP A 303 -5.16 -1.17 6.68
CA ASP A 303 -5.88 -0.64 7.85
C ASP A 303 -6.91 0.45 7.51
N VAL A 304 -7.20 0.66 6.21
CA VAL A 304 -8.17 1.68 5.79
C VAL A 304 -9.58 1.12 5.82
N SER A 305 -10.35 1.51 6.83
CA SER A 305 -11.73 1.08 7.04
C SER A 305 -12.72 1.71 6.06
N PHE A 306 -13.92 1.11 5.96
CA PHE A 306 -15.03 1.68 5.20
C PHE A 306 -15.40 3.08 5.71
N ASP A 307 -15.49 3.27 7.03
CA ASP A 307 -15.86 4.55 7.63
C ASP A 307 -14.86 5.66 7.30
N GLN A 308 -13.58 5.34 7.21
CA GLN A 308 -12.55 6.30 6.81
C GLN A 308 -12.75 6.75 5.35
N ILE A 309 -13.05 5.83 4.45
CA ILE A 309 -13.38 6.17 3.05
C ILE A 309 -14.65 7.03 2.98
N GLU A 310 -15.69 6.71 3.73
CA GLU A 310 -16.92 7.53 3.79
C GLU A 310 -16.66 8.93 4.38
N ARG A 311 -15.79 9.05 5.37
CA ARG A 311 -15.35 10.35 5.88
C ARG A 311 -14.59 11.17 4.82
N ILE A 312 -13.72 10.54 4.03
CA ILE A 312 -13.06 11.21 2.90
C ILE A 312 -14.12 11.60 1.86
N ARG A 313 -15.06 10.71 1.53
CA ARG A 313 -16.14 10.98 0.60
C ARG A 313 -16.98 12.19 1.03
N SER A 314 -17.26 12.34 2.32
CA SER A 314 -17.99 13.49 2.84
C SER A 314 -17.30 14.84 2.55
N LEU A 315 -15.97 14.85 2.37
CA LEU A 315 -15.25 16.05 1.95
C LEU A 315 -15.63 16.52 0.54
N LEU A 316 -16.15 15.63 -0.31
CA LEU A 316 -16.63 15.99 -1.64
C LEU A 316 -17.90 16.83 -1.56
N GLU A 317 -18.76 16.61 -0.58
CA GLU A 317 -20.08 17.24 -0.43
C GLU A 317 -20.01 18.57 0.34
N ASP A 318 -19.14 18.70 1.31
CA ASP A 318 -19.16 19.74 2.34
C ASP A 318 -18.77 21.15 1.87
N GLY A 319 -18.37 21.36 0.62
CA GLY A 319 -18.07 22.68 0.05
C GLY A 319 -17.03 23.56 0.80
N LYS A 320 -16.60 23.19 2.00
CA LYS A 320 -15.71 23.96 2.86
C LYS A 320 -14.24 23.55 2.66
N SER A 321 -13.44 24.46 2.14
CA SER A 321 -12.00 24.28 2.02
C SER A 321 -11.32 24.22 3.40
N GLY A 322 -10.31 23.34 3.53
CA GLY A 322 -9.47 23.22 4.72
C GLY A 322 -9.91 22.14 5.72
N LYS A 323 -10.94 21.35 5.38
CA LYS A 323 -11.24 20.11 6.10
C LYS A 323 -10.34 18.97 5.61
N TYR A 324 -10.00 18.07 6.50
CA TYR A 324 -9.17 16.90 6.19
C TYR A 324 -9.58 15.68 7.03
N VAL A 325 -9.17 14.53 6.56
CA VAL A 325 -9.31 13.23 7.24
C VAL A 325 -7.92 12.60 7.33
N GLU A 326 -7.49 12.25 8.52
CA GLU A 326 -6.26 11.51 8.76
C GLU A 326 -6.53 10.00 8.65
N ILE A 327 -5.57 9.30 8.05
CA ILE A 327 -5.59 7.86 7.81
C ILE A 327 -4.41 7.23 8.57
N PRO A 328 -4.56 6.02 9.12
CA PRO A 328 -3.45 5.29 9.72
C PRO A 328 -2.23 5.26 8.79
N GLY A 329 -1.03 5.27 9.36
CA GLY A 329 0.21 5.36 8.58
C GLY A 329 0.62 6.77 8.15
N GLY A 330 -0.03 7.82 8.71
CA GLY A 330 0.38 9.21 8.54
C GLY A 330 0.03 9.81 7.18
N THR A 331 -0.95 9.26 6.47
CA THR A 331 -1.50 9.86 5.25
C THR A 331 -2.76 10.66 5.58
N GLN A 332 -3.01 11.75 4.88
CA GLN A 332 -4.24 12.54 5.02
C GLN A 332 -4.87 12.82 3.65
N ALA A 333 -6.19 12.91 3.62
CA ALA A 333 -6.96 13.45 2.52
C ALA A 333 -7.53 14.81 2.93
N ALA A 334 -7.23 15.87 2.19
CA ALA A 334 -7.64 17.24 2.51
C ALA A 334 -8.43 17.88 1.38
N ARG A 335 -9.53 18.57 1.70
CA ARG A 335 -10.24 19.41 0.73
C ARG A 335 -9.62 20.78 0.64
N GLU A 336 -9.09 21.13 -0.52
CA GLU A 336 -8.52 22.43 -0.82
C GLU A 336 -9.26 23.08 -2.02
N PHE A 337 -10.28 23.89 -1.71
CA PHE A 337 -11.21 24.45 -2.71
C PHE A 337 -11.93 23.36 -3.53
N ASN A 338 -11.68 23.30 -4.84
CA ASN A 338 -12.21 22.27 -5.74
C ASN A 338 -11.26 21.06 -5.89
N ARG A 339 -10.27 20.92 -5.02
CA ARG A 339 -9.25 19.88 -5.07
C ARG A 339 -9.34 18.98 -3.85
N LEU A 340 -9.23 17.69 -4.04
CA LEU A 340 -8.99 16.70 -2.99
C LEU A 340 -7.53 16.27 -3.08
N VAL A 341 -6.74 16.58 -2.05
CA VAL A 341 -5.30 16.35 -1.99
C VAL A 341 -5.02 15.21 -1.04
N PHE A 342 -4.33 14.19 -1.52
CA PHE A 342 -3.83 13.06 -0.74
C PHE A 342 -2.33 13.22 -0.54
N ARG A 343 -1.87 13.27 0.71
CA ARG A 343 -0.44 13.44 1.01
C ARG A 343 -0.08 12.83 2.35
N LYS A 344 1.20 12.65 2.62
CA LYS A 344 1.66 12.36 3.98
C LYS A 344 1.34 13.57 4.87
N ALA A 345 0.90 13.31 6.11
CA ALA A 345 0.70 14.37 7.08
C ALA A 345 2.01 15.16 7.23
N ALA A 346 1.92 16.47 7.04
CA ALA A 346 3.08 17.31 7.23
C ALA A 346 3.58 17.19 8.70
N PRO A 347 4.89 17.18 8.95
CA PRO A 347 5.39 17.33 10.30
C PRO A 347 4.83 18.62 10.90
N ALA A 348 4.72 18.64 12.24
CA ALA A 348 4.19 19.78 12.97
C ALA A 348 4.79 21.10 12.46
N GLU A 349 3.93 22.13 12.35
CA GLU A 349 4.28 23.43 11.77
C GLU A 349 5.62 23.94 12.30
N ALA A 350 6.62 24.03 11.42
CA ALA A 350 7.89 24.63 11.80
C ALA A 350 7.68 26.13 12.04
N VAL A 351 7.80 26.56 13.28
CA VAL A 351 7.82 27.97 13.65
C VAL A 351 9.24 28.47 13.43
N TYR A 352 9.40 29.47 12.62
CA TYR A 352 10.71 30.08 12.35
C TYR A 352 10.66 31.61 12.50
N GLU A 353 11.78 32.21 12.90
CA GLU A 353 12.00 33.65 12.91
C GLU A 353 13.50 33.92 12.71
N TYR A 354 13.83 34.61 11.62
CA TYR A 354 15.20 34.92 11.22
C TYR A 354 15.39 36.42 11.02
N GLU A 355 16.58 36.95 11.38
CA GLU A 355 16.95 38.31 11.14
C GLU A 355 17.65 38.46 9.78
N LEU A 356 17.18 39.40 8.94
CA LEU A 356 17.80 39.80 7.70
C LEU A 356 18.40 41.17 7.80
N LYS A 357 19.73 41.26 7.80
CA LYS A 357 20.48 42.53 7.76
C LYS A 357 20.34 43.19 6.40
N ILE A 358 20.38 44.52 6.36
CA ILE A 358 20.25 45.33 5.15
C ILE A 358 21.51 46.19 4.99
N PRO A 359 22.32 45.98 3.92
CA PRO A 359 22.22 44.87 2.95
C PRO A 359 22.65 43.53 3.53
N GLY A 360 22.11 42.42 2.94
CA GLY A 360 22.50 41.08 3.35
C GLY A 360 21.57 39.98 2.80
N SER A 361 21.81 38.75 3.26
CA SER A 361 20.97 37.59 2.93
C SER A 361 20.85 36.65 4.13
N VAL A 362 19.75 35.92 4.17
CA VAL A 362 19.49 34.88 5.18
C VAL A 362 18.87 33.66 4.53
N HIS A 363 19.38 32.49 4.86
CA HIS A 363 18.84 31.21 4.46
C HIS A 363 17.80 30.74 5.50
N ILE A 364 16.61 30.35 5.01
CA ILE A 364 15.53 29.81 5.82
C ILE A 364 15.36 28.35 5.42
N PRO A 365 15.95 27.39 6.15
CA PRO A 365 15.95 25.96 5.79
C PRO A 365 14.53 25.38 5.71
N GLU A 366 13.62 25.82 6.57
CA GLU A 366 12.22 25.37 6.63
C GLU A 366 11.44 25.66 5.34
N LEU A 367 11.90 26.66 4.56
CA LEU A 367 11.29 27.04 3.28
C LEU A 367 12.13 26.63 2.08
N GLN A 368 13.36 26.18 2.28
CA GLN A 368 14.38 26.01 1.23
C GLN A 368 14.52 27.25 0.36
N LYS A 369 14.57 28.44 1.02
CA LYS A 369 14.66 29.74 0.36
C LYS A 369 15.73 30.62 0.98
N ILE A 370 16.30 31.47 0.12
CA ILE A 370 17.19 32.56 0.56
C ILE A 370 16.43 33.88 0.39
N PHE A 371 16.37 34.66 1.45
CA PHE A 371 15.90 36.03 1.37
C PHE A 371 17.10 36.95 1.29
N ARG A 372 17.07 37.89 0.34
CA ARG A 372 18.12 38.87 0.11
C ARG A 372 17.56 40.28 0.19
N ALA A 373 18.30 41.19 0.80
CA ALA A 373 17.99 42.61 0.85
C ALA A 373 19.18 43.40 0.30
N GLU A 374 18.96 44.30 -0.64
CA GLU A 374 19.97 45.14 -1.29
C GLU A 374 19.53 46.59 -1.31
N ILE A 375 20.48 47.53 -1.11
CA ILE A 375 20.22 48.95 -1.29
C ILE A 375 20.41 49.31 -2.77
N VAL A 376 19.38 49.89 -3.39
CA VAL A 376 19.36 50.22 -4.82
C VAL A 376 19.00 51.70 -5.01
N GLY A 377 19.42 52.29 -6.14
CA GLY A 377 19.03 53.67 -6.49
C GLY A 377 17.58 53.75 -6.97
N SER A 378 17.00 54.90 -6.89
CA SER A 378 15.60 55.17 -7.26
C SER A 378 15.26 54.87 -8.74
N GLU A 379 16.27 54.81 -9.63
CA GLU A 379 16.11 54.55 -11.06
C GLU A 379 15.87 53.07 -11.38
N THR A 380 16.05 52.17 -10.40
CA THR A 380 16.05 50.71 -10.61
C THR A 380 14.69 50.04 -10.26
N VAL A 381 13.64 50.81 -10.00
CA VAL A 381 12.35 50.29 -9.57
C VAL A 381 11.58 49.67 -10.74
N GLN A 382 11.94 48.44 -11.12
CA GLN A 382 11.13 47.60 -12.00
C GLN A 382 10.64 46.39 -11.24
N THR A 383 9.32 46.29 -11.04
CA THR A 383 8.67 45.13 -10.42
C THR A 383 8.73 43.90 -11.33
N HIS A 384 9.67 43.00 -11.06
CA HIS A 384 9.72 41.69 -11.69
C HIS A 384 9.57 40.61 -10.60
N GLY A 385 8.73 39.64 -10.87
CA GLY A 385 8.34 38.46 -10.10
C GLY A 385 9.14 38.15 -8.83
N GLY A 386 8.54 38.37 -7.65
CA GLY A 386 9.11 37.94 -6.35
C GLY A 386 10.00 38.95 -5.66
N ARG A 387 10.29 40.11 -6.27
CA ARG A 387 11.08 41.19 -5.68
C ARG A 387 10.18 42.38 -5.36
N VAL A 388 10.35 42.95 -4.16
CA VAL A 388 9.62 44.12 -3.70
C VAL A 388 10.58 45.25 -3.32
N PHE A 389 10.10 46.48 -3.43
CA PHE A 389 10.87 47.69 -3.14
C PHE A 389 10.27 48.40 -1.93
N VAL A 390 11.12 48.78 -1.01
CA VAL A 390 10.77 49.38 0.33
C VAL A 390 11.56 50.66 0.44
N ASP A 391 10.92 51.70 1.02
CA ASP A 391 11.60 52.93 1.36
C ASP A 391 12.62 52.70 2.50
N ALA A 392 13.89 52.92 2.22
CA ALA A 392 14.98 52.64 3.16
C ALA A 392 14.86 53.45 4.48
N ASP A 393 14.32 54.68 4.40
CA ASP A 393 14.16 55.55 5.55
C ASP A 393 13.02 55.11 6.50
N SER A 394 12.13 54.20 6.00
CA SER A 394 11.00 53.69 6.75
C SER A 394 11.31 52.36 7.48
N ILE A 395 12.49 51.78 7.30
CA ILE A 395 12.94 50.56 7.93
C ILE A 395 14.30 50.69 8.57
N GLY A 396 14.57 49.93 9.59
CA GLY A 396 15.88 49.90 10.26
C GLY A 396 16.93 49.12 9.48
N PRO A 397 18.16 49.00 10.05
CA PRO A 397 19.25 48.27 9.42
C PRO A 397 19.03 46.74 9.36
N CYS A 398 17.97 46.24 9.94
CA CYS A 398 17.58 44.84 9.87
C CYS A 398 16.05 44.68 9.93
N VAL A 399 15.55 43.59 9.35
CA VAL A 399 14.14 43.19 9.41
C VAL A 399 14.07 41.73 9.83
N ARG A 400 12.92 41.27 10.32
CA ARG A 400 12.73 39.90 10.71
C ARG A 400 11.83 39.21 9.67
N ILE A 401 12.15 37.94 9.39
CA ILE A 401 11.34 37.08 8.53
C ILE A 401 10.82 35.94 9.40
N ARG A 402 9.52 35.83 9.49
CA ARG A 402 8.84 34.82 10.29
C ARG A 402 7.68 34.20 9.51
N ASN A 403 7.20 33.07 10.00
CA ASN A 403 5.94 32.53 9.52
C ASN A 403 4.75 33.43 9.92
N TRP A 404 3.67 33.34 9.12
CA TRP A 404 2.39 33.98 9.42
C TRP A 404 1.86 33.57 10.80
N LYS A 405 1.21 34.52 11.52
CA LYS A 405 0.56 34.29 12.82
C LYS A 405 -0.92 34.68 12.77
N PRO A 406 -1.82 33.94 13.48
CA PRO A 406 -3.21 34.36 13.64
C PRO A 406 -3.30 35.78 14.22
N GLY A 407 -4.09 36.63 13.56
CA GLY A 407 -4.22 38.03 13.97
C GLY A 407 -3.44 39.01 13.10
N ASP A 408 -2.45 38.57 12.33
CA ASP A 408 -1.69 39.41 11.43
C ASP A 408 -2.60 40.28 10.55
N TYR A 409 -2.31 41.60 10.56
CA TYR A 409 -3.04 42.59 9.77
C TYR A 409 -2.11 43.23 8.75
N TYR A 410 -2.58 43.36 7.51
CA TYR A 410 -1.75 43.77 6.38
C TYR A 410 -2.44 44.83 5.52
N LYS A 411 -1.68 45.84 5.07
CA LYS A 411 -2.16 46.96 4.28
C LYS A 411 -1.44 47.04 2.93
N PRO A 412 -1.58 46.07 2.00
CA PRO A 412 -0.83 46.06 0.75
C PRO A 412 -1.20 47.21 -0.16
N VAL A 413 -0.27 47.64 -1.01
CA VAL A 413 -0.53 48.60 -2.09
C VAL A 413 -1.53 47.96 -3.08
N GLY A 414 -2.52 48.73 -3.49
CA GLY A 414 -3.49 48.28 -4.52
C GLY A 414 -4.54 47.27 -4.05
N LEU A 415 -4.43 46.78 -2.83
CA LEU A 415 -5.41 45.83 -2.30
C LEU A 415 -6.07 46.34 -1.00
N PRO A 416 -7.28 45.88 -0.63
CA PRO A 416 -7.92 46.27 0.61
C PRO A 416 -7.10 45.81 1.85
N ALA A 417 -6.94 46.71 2.82
CA ALA A 417 -6.36 46.38 4.10
C ALA A 417 -7.23 45.38 4.88
N GLY A 418 -6.61 44.47 5.62
CA GLY A 418 -7.36 43.50 6.41
C GLY A 418 -6.52 42.42 7.09
N LYS A 419 -7.21 41.52 7.77
CA LYS A 419 -6.54 40.33 8.36
C LYS A 419 -5.93 39.48 7.26
N LEU A 420 -4.67 39.09 7.40
CA LEU A 420 -3.92 38.34 6.41
C LEU A 420 -4.63 37.02 6.01
N LYS A 421 -5.30 36.36 6.97
CA LYS A 421 -6.16 35.20 6.70
C LYS A 421 -7.17 35.42 5.56
N LYS A 422 -7.81 36.64 5.48
CA LYS A 422 -8.78 36.96 4.43
C LYS A 422 -8.09 37.18 3.08
N LEU A 423 -6.88 37.73 3.07
CA LEU A 423 -6.09 37.91 1.86
C LEU A 423 -5.67 36.54 1.29
N PHE A 424 -5.19 35.63 2.12
CA PHE A 424 -4.88 34.25 1.73
C PHE A 424 -6.09 33.52 1.12
N GLN A 425 -7.30 33.71 1.70
CA GLN A 425 -8.52 33.12 1.16
C GLN A 425 -8.86 33.67 -0.23
N ARG A 426 -8.74 35.00 -0.42
CA ARG A 426 -8.99 35.65 -1.73
C ARG A 426 -7.97 35.21 -2.79
N ALA A 427 -6.71 35.06 -2.40
CA ALA A 427 -5.63 34.59 -3.26
C ALA A 427 -5.66 33.06 -3.46
N ARG A 428 -6.65 32.36 -2.91
CA ARG A 428 -6.81 30.90 -2.98
C ARG A 428 -5.59 30.11 -2.48
N ILE A 429 -4.86 30.66 -1.49
CA ILE A 429 -3.74 29.96 -0.85
C ILE A 429 -4.31 28.87 0.06
N PRO A 430 -3.93 27.60 -0.14
CA PRO A 430 -4.37 26.48 0.67
C PRO A 430 -4.02 26.66 2.16
N ARG A 431 -4.85 26.14 3.07
CA ARG A 431 -4.63 26.28 4.51
C ARG A 431 -3.30 25.63 4.95
N SER A 432 -2.94 24.53 4.33
CA SER A 432 -1.69 23.80 4.55
C SER A 432 -0.43 24.62 4.29
N HIS A 433 -0.48 25.57 3.35
CA HIS A 433 0.68 26.39 3.01
C HIS A 433 0.76 27.67 3.84
N ARG A 434 -0.32 28.03 4.57
CA ARG A 434 -0.36 29.31 5.28
C ARG A 434 0.53 29.33 6.50
N SER A 435 0.62 28.22 7.23
CA SER A 435 1.37 28.12 8.48
C SER A 435 2.86 28.44 8.31
N SER A 436 3.43 28.03 7.18
CA SER A 436 4.82 28.31 6.83
C SER A 436 4.99 29.58 5.97
N TRP A 437 3.92 30.34 5.68
CA TRP A 437 3.99 31.48 4.74
C TRP A 437 4.88 32.60 5.28
N PRO A 438 5.90 33.06 4.52
CA PRO A 438 6.86 34.04 5.01
C PRO A 438 6.28 35.45 5.04
N VAL A 439 6.51 36.11 6.17
CA VAL A 439 6.11 37.49 6.46
C VAL A 439 7.35 38.24 6.92
N VAL A 440 7.67 39.34 6.23
CA VAL A 440 8.76 40.26 6.59
C VAL A 440 8.20 41.36 7.46
N VAL A 441 8.80 41.58 8.61
CA VAL A 441 8.36 42.59 9.61
C VAL A 441 9.49 43.51 10.02
N ALA A 442 9.17 44.80 10.21
CA ALA A 442 9.98 45.73 10.98
C ALA A 442 9.28 45.94 12.32
N ASP A 443 9.98 45.74 13.42
CA ASP A 443 9.44 45.71 14.77
C ASP A 443 8.19 44.85 14.89
N SER A 444 7.00 45.43 14.95
CA SER A 444 5.71 44.71 14.97
C SER A 444 4.87 44.89 13.69
N THR A 445 5.35 45.64 12.71
CA THR A 445 4.59 46.02 11.51
C THR A 445 5.00 45.16 10.29
N ILE A 446 4.04 44.65 9.55
CA ILE A 446 4.30 43.83 8.36
C ILE A 446 4.71 44.77 7.22
N ILE A 447 5.95 44.60 6.75
CA ILE A 447 6.49 45.26 5.56
C ILE A 447 6.01 44.59 4.29
N TRP A 448 6.19 43.24 4.25
CA TRP A 448 5.91 42.45 3.08
C TRP A 448 5.46 41.05 3.45
N VAL A 449 4.53 40.54 2.67
CA VAL A 449 4.11 39.15 2.67
C VAL A 449 4.45 38.57 1.33
N ALA A 450 5.20 37.48 1.27
CA ALA A 450 5.63 36.87 0.03
C ALA A 450 4.45 36.66 -0.94
N SER A 451 4.64 36.95 -2.23
CA SER A 451 3.64 36.92 -3.28
C SER A 451 2.52 37.99 -3.20
N PHE A 452 2.63 38.96 -2.29
CA PHE A 452 1.73 40.11 -2.22
C PHE A 452 2.49 41.42 -2.44
N PRO A 453 1.82 42.52 -2.84
CA PRO A 453 2.44 43.83 -2.91
C PRO A 453 2.94 44.29 -1.55
N VAL A 454 3.98 45.12 -1.51
CA VAL A 454 4.50 45.75 -0.28
C VAL A 454 3.41 46.50 0.50
N SER A 455 3.57 46.63 1.82
CA SER A 455 2.66 47.47 2.63
C SER A 455 2.75 48.93 2.25
N ARG A 456 1.59 49.62 2.19
CA ARG A 456 1.48 51.04 1.81
C ARG A 456 2.37 51.96 2.62
N GLU A 457 2.61 51.64 3.87
CA GLU A 457 3.42 52.44 4.81
C GLU A 457 4.89 52.43 4.44
N PHE A 458 5.34 51.38 3.78
CA PHE A 458 6.74 51.12 3.45
C PHE A 458 7.01 51.21 1.91
N ALA A 459 6.01 51.50 1.11
CA ALA A 459 6.17 51.62 -0.32
C ALA A 459 7.02 52.89 -0.65
N PRO A 460 7.95 52.82 -1.63
CA PRO A 460 8.73 53.95 -2.07
C PRO A 460 7.85 55.13 -2.49
N ARG A 461 8.22 56.33 -2.11
CA ARG A 461 7.55 57.58 -2.50
C ARG A 461 8.46 58.31 -3.49
N GLY A 462 7.90 59.18 -4.33
CA GLY A 462 8.65 59.89 -5.39
C GLY A 462 9.81 60.73 -4.87
N ARG A 463 10.03 60.87 -3.55
CA ARG A 463 11.14 61.57 -2.90
C ARG A 463 12.11 60.64 -2.16
N SER A 464 11.90 59.30 -2.23
CA SER A 464 12.79 58.35 -1.57
C SER A 464 14.15 58.32 -2.23
N GLN A 465 15.19 58.73 -1.49
CA GLN A 465 16.57 58.79 -2.02
C GLN A 465 17.24 57.41 -2.03
N LYS A 466 16.91 56.56 -1.10
CA LYS A 466 17.41 55.16 -0.99
C LYS A 466 16.27 54.19 -0.91
N ILE A 467 16.39 53.12 -1.69
CA ILE A 467 15.38 52.04 -1.78
C ILE A 467 16.04 50.73 -1.41
N VAL A 468 15.36 49.93 -0.61
CA VAL A 468 15.75 48.53 -0.33
C VAL A 468 14.92 47.58 -1.22
N ALA A 469 15.59 46.78 -2.00
CA ALA A 469 14.98 45.69 -2.72
C ALA A 469 15.05 44.40 -1.90
N ILE A 470 13.90 43.78 -1.62
CA ILE A 470 13.81 42.47 -0.91
C ILE A 470 13.28 41.43 -1.87
N GLU A 471 13.96 40.31 -1.97
CA GLU A 471 13.56 39.18 -2.82
C GLU A 471 13.65 37.84 -2.07
N ALA A 472 12.83 36.87 -2.51
CA ALA A 472 12.84 35.48 -2.04
C ALA A 472 13.25 34.58 -3.21
N LEU A 473 14.40 33.92 -3.08
CA LEU A 473 15.00 33.06 -4.09
C LEU A 473 14.79 31.58 -3.66
N GLN A 474 14.47 30.73 -4.62
CA GLN A 474 14.45 29.28 -4.41
C GLN A 474 15.89 28.76 -4.45
N ILE A 475 16.24 27.80 -3.60
CA ILE A 475 17.52 27.09 -3.61
C ILE A 475 17.49 25.98 -4.63
#